data_50a630f64ff0ca404b2a335ce135d66a
#
_entry.id   50a630f64ff0ca404b2a335ce135d66a
#
_cell.length_a   1.000
_cell.length_b   1.000
_cell.length_c   1.000
_cell.angle_alpha   90.00
_cell.angle_beta   90.00
_cell.angle_gamma   90.00
#
_symmetry.space_group_name_H-M   'P 1'
#
loop_
_entity.id
_entity.type
_entity.pdbx_description
1 polymer ?
#
loop_
_entity_poly.entity_id
_entity_poly.type
_entity_poly.pdbx_seq_one_letter_code
_entity_poly.pdbx_strand_id
1 'polypeptide(L)'
;LHPMRKRRQGGPAWIMTQAKPGDPIGLRNIDSCIVCGHCAAVCPTGSVRHSSFPPDKIHPIDRNGLPSPEQVLLLCKARRSNRALSDRPVPQEAIDRILEAAHRAPTASNRQEVSFTVITDPAILDKIIRFTLDTFAGIARKLENPLVKPILKRLRPDFYNYLPAF
;
A
#
# COMPACT_ATOMS: atom_id res chain seq x y z
N LEU A 1 30.16 0.60 9.47
CA LEU A 1 29.37 0.32 8.25
C LEU A 1 29.33 -1.18 8.03
N HIS A 2 28.15 -1.77 8.23
CA HIS A 2 27.94 -3.18 7.90
C HIS A 2 28.20 -3.29 6.37
N PRO A 3 29.06 -4.23 5.89
CA PRO A 3 29.31 -4.35 4.48
C PRO A 3 27.99 -4.67 3.78
N MET A 4 27.52 -3.75 2.96
CA MET A 4 26.40 -4.03 2.07
C MET A 4 26.84 -5.22 1.22
N ARG A 5 26.35 -6.42 1.55
CA ARG A 5 26.62 -7.64 0.80
C ARG A 5 26.42 -7.33 -0.66
N LYS A 6 27.41 -7.71 -1.49
CA LYS A 6 27.31 -7.75 -2.95
C LYS A 6 25.97 -8.39 -3.35
N ARG A 7 24.89 -7.60 -3.41
CA ARG A 7 23.66 -8.06 -4.03
C ARG A 7 23.86 -7.99 -5.53
N ARG A 8 23.67 -9.14 -6.13
CA ARG A 8 23.76 -9.39 -7.58
C ARG A 8 23.00 -8.32 -8.35
N GLN A 9 23.58 -7.88 -9.45
CA GLN A 9 23.04 -7.05 -10.50
C GLN A 9 21.56 -7.39 -10.76
N GLY A 10 20.64 -6.45 -10.49
CA GLY A 10 19.22 -6.65 -10.76
C GLY A 10 18.23 -5.79 -9.99
N GLY A 11 18.67 -4.83 -9.16
CA GLY A 11 17.78 -3.88 -8.51
C GLY A 11 17.85 -2.50 -9.17
N PRO A 12 16.77 -1.69 -9.08
CA PRO A 12 16.77 -0.36 -9.65
C PRO A 12 17.85 0.49 -9.01
N ALA A 13 18.65 1.12 -9.83
CA ALA A 13 19.58 2.19 -9.54
C ALA A 13 20.53 2.00 -8.34
N TRP A 14 21.68 1.42 -8.60
CA TRP A 14 22.83 1.52 -7.68
C TRP A 14 23.33 2.97 -7.64
N ILE A 15 22.75 3.78 -6.79
CA ILE A 15 23.10 5.19 -6.65
C ILE A 15 24.41 5.36 -5.89
N MET A 16 24.64 4.56 -4.85
CA MET A 16 25.85 4.62 -4.06
C MET A 16 26.82 3.50 -4.45
N THR A 17 28.08 3.84 -4.61
CA THR A 17 29.16 2.89 -4.97
C THR A 17 30.32 3.04 -4.01
N GLN A 18 30.98 1.91 -3.75
CA GLN A 18 32.23 1.86 -2.98
C GLN A 18 33.10 0.79 -3.65
N ALA A 19 34.32 1.17 -4.05
CA ALA A 19 35.22 0.27 -4.77
C ALA A 19 35.74 -0.84 -3.83
N LYS A 20 36.15 -0.49 -2.63
CA LYS A 20 36.58 -1.42 -1.56
C LYS A 20 36.03 -0.96 -0.24
N PRO A 21 35.85 -1.88 0.75
CA PRO A 21 35.50 -1.50 2.11
C PRO A 21 36.50 -0.48 2.66
N GLY A 22 36.00 0.66 3.16
CA GLY A 22 36.83 1.75 3.66
C GLY A 22 37.08 2.90 2.67
N ASP A 23 36.89 2.68 1.39
CA ASP A 23 37.00 3.75 0.40
C ASP A 23 35.87 4.76 0.51
N PRO A 24 36.05 5.99 0.01
CA PRO A 24 34.98 6.97 -0.07
C PRO A 24 33.78 6.42 -0.89
N ILE A 25 32.58 6.78 -0.43
CA ILE A 25 31.34 6.44 -1.14
C ILE A 25 31.16 7.43 -2.28
N GLY A 26 31.10 6.91 -3.51
CA GLY A 26 30.76 7.68 -4.71
C GLY A 26 29.28 7.56 -5.06
N LEU A 27 28.81 8.49 -5.87
CA LEU A 27 27.46 8.49 -6.44
C LEU A 27 27.54 8.21 -7.95
N ARG A 28 26.61 7.39 -8.45
CA ARG A 28 26.40 7.19 -9.88
C ARG A 28 24.92 6.98 -10.18
N ASN A 29 24.52 7.14 -11.42
CA ASN A 29 23.13 6.94 -11.87
C ASN A 29 22.12 7.78 -11.06
N ILE A 30 22.47 8.99 -10.66
CA ILE A 30 21.64 9.85 -9.82
C ILE A 30 20.27 10.10 -10.49
N ASP A 31 20.22 10.20 -11.80
CA ASP A 31 18.99 10.39 -12.59
C ASP A 31 18.00 9.25 -12.44
N SER A 32 18.46 8.08 -11.99
CA SER A 32 17.61 6.92 -11.67
C SER A 32 17.12 6.91 -10.22
N CYS A 33 17.38 7.96 -9.44
CA CYS A 33 16.95 8.04 -8.06
C CYS A 33 15.43 8.19 -7.96
N ILE A 34 14.76 7.22 -7.31
CA ILE A 34 13.30 7.25 -7.07
C ILE A 34 12.91 8.00 -5.80
N VAL A 35 13.83 8.73 -5.20
CA VAL A 35 13.60 9.56 -4.01
C VAL A 35 12.96 8.78 -2.83
N CYS A 36 13.34 7.53 -2.64
CA CYS A 36 12.73 6.68 -1.59
C CYS A 36 13.26 6.94 -0.17
N GLY A 37 14.28 7.77 0.01
CA GLY A 37 14.85 8.11 1.31
C GLY A 37 15.64 7.00 2.02
N HIS A 38 15.66 5.77 1.48
CA HIS A 38 16.26 4.61 2.15
C HIS A 38 17.73 4.83 2.53
N CYS A 39 18.50 5.44 1.63
CA CYS A 39 19.93 5.72 1.89
C CYS A 39 20.15 6.68 3.06
N ALA A 40 19.29 7.68 3.23
CA ALA A 40 19.34 8.59 4.38
C ALA A 40 18.86 7.89 5.66
N ALA A 41 17.79 7.12 5.57
CA ALA A 41 17.19 6.43 6.73
C ALA A 41 18.10 5.35 7.35
N VAL A 42 18.94 4.69 6.56
CA VAL A 42 19.85 3.64 7.05
C VAL A 42 21.26 4.14 7.36
N CYS A 43 21.55 5.43 7.15
CA CYS A 43 22.86 5.99 7.40
C CYS A 43 23.12 6.15 8.90
N PRO A 44 24.05 5.38 9.52
CA PRO A 44 24.24 5.40 10.96
C PRO A 44 24.86 6.71 11.46
N THR A 45 25.54 7.46 10.58
CA THR A 45 26.22 8.71 10.91
C THR A 45 25.42 9.95 10.51
N GLY A 46 24.26 9.79 9.83
CA GLY A 46 23.50 10.91 9.29
C GLY A 46 24.23 11.72 8.21
N SER A 47 25.32 11.17 7.65
CA SER A 47 26.14 11.87 6.66
C SER A 47 25.51 11.92 5.27
N VAL A 48 24.53 11.04 4.99
CA VAL A 48 23.83 11.05 3.71
C VAL A 48 22.74 12.11 3.77
N ARG A 49 22.90 13.13 2.95
CA ARG A 49 21.93 14.22 2.80
C ARG A 49 21.30 14.15 1.42
N HIS A 50 20.02 14.43 1.34
CA HIS A 50 19.27 14.48 0.10
C HIS A 50 18.39 15.74 0.08
N SER A 51 18.35 16.45 -1.04
CA SER A 51 17.61 17.72 -1.17
C SER A 51 16.12 17.59 -0.86
N SER A 52 15.51 16.46 -1.21
CA SER A 52 14.08 16.18 -0.94
C SER A 52 13.79 15.80 0.51
N PHE A 53 14.80 15.54 1.33
CA PHE A 53 14.69 15.17 2.74
C PHE A 53 15.53 16.09 3.60
N PRO A 54 15.15 17.36 3.75
CA PRO A 54 15.82 18.26 4.69
C PRO A 54 15.63 17.74 6.14
N PRO A 55 16.50 18.14 7.08
CA PRO A 55 16.50 17.59 8.45
C PRO A 55 15.16 17.68 9.18
N ASP A 56 14.38 18.71 8.91
CA ASP A 56 13.03 18.93 9.48
C ASP A 56 11.98 17.92 8.99
N LYS A 57 12.24 17.23 7.89
CA LYS A 57 11.38 16.15 7.35
C LYS A 57 11.83 14.75 7.77
N ILE A 58 12.93 14.64 8.50
CA ILE A 58 13.45 13.35 8.96
C ILE A 58 13.11 13.19 10.43
N HIS A 59 12.18 12.30 10.73
CA HIS A 59 11.76 12.01 12.11
C HIS A 59 12.31 10.67 12.55
N PRO A 60 13.03 10.59 13.69
CA PRO A 60 13.48 9.32 14.24
C PRO A 60 12.26 8.48 14.67
N ILE A 61 12.34 7.19 14.41
CA ILE A 61 11.31 6.24 14.88
C ILE A 61 11.77 5.69 16.23
N ASP A 62 10.95 5.83 17.26
CA ASP A 62 11.15 5.11 18.52
C ASP A 62 10.89 3.62 18.30
N ARG A 63 11.97 2.86 18.23
CA ARG A 63 11.89 1.41 18.01
C ARG A 63 11.30 0.65 19.20
N ASN A 64 11.35 1.23 20.41
CA ASN A 64 10.76 0.62 21.59
C ASN A 64 9.22 0.72 21.59
N GLY A 65 8.68 1.70 20.86
CA GLY A 65 7.25 1.85 20.65
C GLY A 65 6.67 0.93 19.55
N LEU A 66 7.51 0.16 18.85
CA LEU A 66 7.00 -0.77 17.84
C LEU A 66 6.35 -1.99 18.49
N PRO A 67 5.23 -2.50 17.94
CA PRO A 67 4.61 -3.71 18.46
C PRO A 67 5.51 -4.92 18.28
N SER A 68 5.43 -5.86 19.24
CA SER A 68 6.14 -7.15 19.11
C SER A 68 5.54 -7.99 17.97
N PRO A 69 6.28 -8.98 17.44
CA PRO A 69 5.75 -9.90 16.44
C PRO A 69 4.46 -10.59 16.90
N GLU A 70 4.34 -10.91 18.19
CA GLU A 70 3.16 -11.56 18.78
C GLU A 70 1.95 -10.61 18.80
N GLN A 71 2.18 -9.33 19.09
CA GLN A 71 1.13 -8.30 19.06
C GLN A 71 0.61 -8.08 17.62
N VAL A 72 1.50 -8.03 16.64
CA VAL A 72 1.12 -7.94 15.22
C VAL A 72 0.34 -9.18 14.80
N LEU A 73 0.80 -10.38 15.19
CA LEU A 73 0.10 -11.63 14.88
C LEU A 73 -1.29 -11.68 15.54
N LEU A 74 -1.40 -11.22 16.78
CA LEU A 74 -2.68 -11.12 17.48
C LEU A 74 -3.65 -10.21 16.74
N LEU A 75 -3.20 -9.02 16.29
CA LEU A 75 -3.99 -8.11 15.49
C LEU A 75 -4.49 -8.78 14.19
N CYS A 76 -3.61 -9.48 13.48
CA CYS A 76 -3.98 -10.22 12.28
C CYS A 76 -5.03 -11.31 12.56
N LYS A 77 -4.90 -12.04 13.66
CA LYS A 77 -5.85 -13.09 14.07
C LYS A 77 -7.20 -12.50 14.53
N ALA A 78 -7.18 -11.36 15.19
CA ALA A 78 -8.39 -10.70 15.71
C ALA A 78 -9.21 -10.04 14.61
N ARG A 79 -8.58 -9.64 13.49
CA ARG A 79 -9.27 -8.99 12.38
C ARG A 79 -10.37 -9.88 11.79
N ARG A 80 -11.53 -9.29 11.59
CA ARG A 80 -12.69 -9.92 10.90
C ARG A 80 -13.25 -8.95 9.87
N SER A 81 -13.91 -9.49 8.85
CA SER A 81 -14.74 -8.70 7.94
C SER A 81 -16.04 -8.37 8.65
N ASN A 82 -16.03 -7.31 9.45
CA ASN A 82 -17.23 -6.84 10.13
C ASN A 82 -18.13 -6.09 9.16
N ARG A 83 -19.40 -6.49 9.09
CA ARG A 83 -20.44 -5.87 8.26
C ARG A 83 -21.60 -5.30 9.09
N ALA A 84 -21.52 -5.43 10.42
CA ALA A 84 -22.44 -4.78 11.35
C ALA A 84 -21.92 -3.36 11.62
N LEU A 85 -22.28 -2.44 10.75
CA LEU A 85 -21.91 -1.03 10.85
C LEU A 85 -22.93 -0.28 11.70
N SER A 86 -22.53 0.78 12.36
CA SER A 86 -23.40 1.67 13.11
C SER A 86 -23.56 3.00 12.38
N ASP A 87 -24.67 3.68 12.61
CA ASP A 87 -24.97 5.01 12.04
C ASP A 87 -24.23 6.15 12.75
N ARG A 88 -23.37 5.84 13.71
CA ARG A 88 -22.59 6.87 14.42
C ARG A 88 -21.61 7.52 13.46
N PRO A 89 -21.57 8.86 13.42
CA PRO A 89 -20.58 9.57 12.61
C PRO A 89 -19.17 9.23 13.10
N VAL A 90 -18.24 9.08 12.15
CA VAL A 90 -16.83 8.84 12.46
C VAL A 90 -16.18 10.17 12.82
N PRO A 91 -15.54 10.30 14.00
CA PRO A 91 -14.83 11.53 14.36
C PRO A 91 -13.73 11.87 13.33
N GLN A 92 -13.56 13.17 13.05
CA GLN A 92 -12.58 13.64 12.09
C GLN A 92 -11.16 13.15 12.43
N GLU A 93 -10.79 13.15 13.71
CA GLU A 93 -9.50 12.65 14.17
C GLU A 93 -9.25 11.17 13.81
N ALA A 94 -10.28 10.34 13.84
CA ALA A 94 -10.17 8.95 13.43
C ALA A 94 -9.96 8.82 11.90
N ILE A 95 -10.66 9.66 11.12
CA ILE A 95 -10.48 9.74 9.67
C ILE A 95 -9.06 10.16 9.35
N ASP A 96 -8.54 11.21 10.00
CA ASP A 96 -7.19 11.72 9.76
C ASP A 96 -6.12 10.67 10.07
N ARG A 97 -6.27 9.91 11.16
CA ARG A 97 -5.37 8.79 11.49
C ARG A 97 -5.41 7.67 10.45
N ILE A 98 -6.59 7.34 9.93
CA ILE A 98 -6.73 6.33 8.88
C ILE A 98 -6.04 6.81 7.59
N LEU A 99 -6.23 8.07 7.22
CA LEU A 99 -5.61 8.67 6.05
C LEU A 99 -4.08 8.72 6.19
N GLU A 100 -3.59 9.10 7.36
CA GLU A 100 -2.15 9.09 7.63
C GLU A 100 -1.57 7.67 7.48
N ALA A 101 -2.20 6.67 8.09
CA ALA A 101 -1.76 5.28 7.98
C ALA A 101 -1.78 4.79 6.52
N ALA A 102 -2.83 5.12 5.78
CA ALA A 102 -2.96 4.75 4.37
C ALA A 102 -1.91 5.43 3.49
N HIS A 103 -1.58 6.69 3.78
CA HIS A 103 -0.54 7.45 3.05
C HIS A 103 0.88 6.89 3.27
N ARG A 104 1.11 6.11 4.34
CA ARG A 104 2.39 5.43 4.59
C ARG A 104 2.59 4.18 3.74
N ALA A 105 1.58 3.74 3.00
CA ALA A 105 1.70 2.57 2.14
C ALA A 105 2.74 2.79 1.02
N PRO A 106 3.58 1.79 0.71
CA PRO A 106 4.54 1.91 -0.37
C PRO A 106 3.84 1.99 -1.73
N THR A 107 4.39 2.81 -2.61
CA THR A 107 3.89 2.97 -3.98
C THR A 107 4.91 2.46 -4.99
N ALA A 108 4.45 2.08 -6.19
CA ALA A 108 5.33 1.63 -7.26
C ALA A 108 6.34 2.73 -7.62
N SER A 109 7.63 2.37 -7.63
CA SER A 109 8.75 3.31 -7.87
C SER A 109 8.73 4.55 -6.97
N ASN A 110 8.12 4.45 -5.80
CA ASN A 110 7.97 5.55 -4.84
C ASN A 110 7.31 6.81 -5.45
N ARG A 111 6.36 6.65 -6.36
CA ARG A 111 5.71 7.79 -7.03
C ARG A 111 4.88 8.65 -6.09
N GLN A 112 4.30 8.05 -5.04
CA GLN A 112 3.49 8.75 -4.03
C GLN A 112 2.30 9.55 -4.62
N GLU A 113 1.83 9.14 -5.79
CA GLU A 113 0.71 9.75 -6.53
C GLU A 113 -0.64 9.20 -6.05
N VAL A 114 -0.81 9.05 -4.73
CA VAL A 114 -2.06 8.54 -4.14
C VAL A 114 -2.85 9.70 -3.59
N SER A 115 -4.11 9.81 -3.99
CA SER A 115 -5.07 10.74 -3.42
C SER A 115 -6.20 9.98 -2.72
N PHE A 116 -6.79 10.58 -1.71
CA PHE A 116 -7.89 10.01 -0.95
C PHE A 116 -9.11 10.92 -1.07
N THR A 117 -10.26 10.32 -1.31
CA THR A 117 -11.56 11.00 -1.25
C THR A 117 -12.35 10.39 -0.08
N VAL A 118 -12.70 11.22 0.88
CA VAL A 118 -13.53 10.82 2.03
C VAL A 118 -14.97 11.22 1.76
N ILE A 119 -15.87 10.26 1.81
CA ILE A 119 -17.30 10.47 1.58
C ILE A 119 -18.03 10.12 2.88
N THR A 120 -18.60 11.11 3.52
CA THR A 120 -19.37 10.97 4.77
C THR A 120 -20.85 11.33 4.61
N ASP A 121 -21.23 11.90 3.48
CA ASP A 121 -22.62 12.23 3.18
C ASP A 121 -23.43 10.96 2.87
N PRO A 122 -24.46 10.63 3.69
CA PRO A 122 -25.30 9.44 3.49
C PRO A 122 -25.98 9.42 2.12
N ALA A 123 -26.38 10.58 1.59
CA ALA A 123 -27.05 10.64 0.29
C ALA A 123 -26.10 10.28 -0.86
N ILE A 124 -24.82 10.63 -0.74
CA ILE A 124 -23.79 10.25 -1.72
C ILE A 124 -23.48 8.77 -1.58
N LEU A 125 -23.34 8.26 -0.37
CA LEU A 125 -23.11 6.84 -0.10
C LEU A 125 -24.24 5.98 -0.68
N ASP A 126 -25.49 6.38 -0.50
CA ASP A 126 -26.66 5.70 -1.06
C ASP A 126 -26.62 5.62 -2.59
N LYS A 127 -26.24 6.72 -3.25
CA LYS A 127 -26.07 6.75 -4.71
C LYS A 127 -24.98 5.76 -5.16
N ILE A 128 -23.86 5.71 -4.46
CA ILE A 128 -22.76 4.78 -4.77
C ILE A 128 -23.21 3.33 -4.59
N ILE A 129 -23.92 3.05 -3.50
CA ILE A 129 -24.46 1.71 -3.22
C ILE A 129 -25.43 1.29 -4.33
N ARG A 130 -26.40 2.13 -4.70
CA ARG A 130 -27.36 1.85 -5.78
C ARG A 130 -26.64 1.59 -7.10
N PHE A 131 -25.72 2.48 -7.49
CA PHE A 131 -24.94 2.30 -8.71
C PHE A 131 -24.17 0.97 -8.71
N THR A 132 -23.58 0.62 -7.58
CA THR A 132 -22.84 -0.65 -7.42
C THR A 132 -23.78 -1.86 -7.57
N LEU A 133 -24.92 -1.84 -6.88
CA LEU A 133 -25.92 -2.91 -6.95
C LEU A 133 -26.47 -3.08 -8.38
N ASP A 134 -26.81 -1.99 -9.05
CA ASP A 134 -27.30 -2.02 -10.43
C ASP A 134 -26.25 -2.58 -11.41
N THR A 135 -25.00 -2.21 -11.21
CA THR A 135 -23.88 -2.71 -12.03
C THR A 135 -23.72 -4.21 -11.85
N PHE A 136 -23.70 -4.70 -10.61
CA PHE A 136 -23.56 -6.14 -10.32
C PHE A 136 -24.80 -6.92 -10.77
N ALA A 137 -26.00 -6.40 -10.57
CA ALA A 137 -27.22 -6.99 -11.08
C ALA A 137 -27.23 -7.08 -12.61
N GLY A 138 -26.70 -6.07 -13.29
CA GLY A 138 -26.51 -6.08 -14.74
C GLY A 138 -25.53 -7.15 -15.21
N ILE A 139 -24.43 -7.33 -14.51
CA ILE A 139 -23.44 -8.40 -14.77
C ILE A 139 -24.08 -9.76 -14.51
N ALA A 140 -24.74 -9.97 -13.37
CA ALA A 140 -25.40 -11.22 -13.02
C ALA A 140 -26.42 -11.63 -14.08
N ARG A 141 -27.27 -10.71 -14.52
CA ARG A 141 -28.25 -10.98 -15.62
C ARG A 141 -27.57 -11.44 -16.92
N LYS A 142 -26.43 -10.85 -17.28
CA LYS A 142 -25.67 -11.28 -18.48
C LYS A 142 -25.07 -12.69 -18.30
N LEU A 143 -24.57 -13.00 -17.12
CA LEU A 143 -23.98 -14.30 -16.80
C LEU A 143 -25.01 -15.41 -16.71
N GLU A 144 -26.23 -15.11 -16.26
CA GLU A 144 -27.37 -16.03 -16.19
C GLU A 144 -28.10 -16.22 -17.54
N ASN A 145 -27.70 -15.48 -18.58
CA ASN A 145 -28.27 -15.65 -19.91
C ASN A 145 -28.17 -17.12 -20.39
N PRO A 146 -29.27 -17.75 -20.85
CA PRO A 146 -29.28 -19.16 -21.26
C PRO A 146 -28.24 -19.54 -22.32
N LEU A 147 -27.83 -18.58 -23.15
CA LEU A 147 -26.81 -18.81 -24.18
C LEU A 147 -25.39 -18.69 -23.62
N VAL A 148 -25.18 -17.82 -22.62
CA VAL A 148 -23.85 -17.53 -22.05
C VAL A 148 -23.49 -18.48 -20.93
N LYS A 149 -24.46 -18.82 -20.08
CA LYS A 149 -24.30 -19.66 -18.88
C LYS A 149 -23.60 -21.01 -19.16
N PRO A 150 -24.03 -21.84 -20.15
CA PRO A 150 -23.39 -23.13 -20.41
C PRO A 150 -21.96 -22.98 -20.93
N ILE A 151 -21.69 -21.95 -21.73
CA ILE A 151 -20.36 -21.66 -22.27
C ILE A 151 -19.42 -21.27 -21.13
N LEU A 152 -19.87 -20.37 -20.29
CA LEU A 152 -19.07 -19.87 -19.14
C LEU A 152 -18.79 -20.99 -18.14
N LYS A 153 -19.77 -21.82 -17.82
CA LYS A 153 -19.63 -22.98 -16.93
C LYS A 153 -18.61 -24.00 -17.46
N ARG A 154 -18.51 -24.13 -18.78
CA ARG A 154 -17.55 -25.03 -19.43
C ARG A 154 -16.13 -24.45 -19.48
N LEU A 155 -16.00 -23.15 -19.77
CA LEU A 155 -14.69 -22.48 -19.94
C LEU A 155 -14.05 -22.06 -18.62
N ARG A 156 -14.86 -21.67 -17.64
CA ARG A 156 -14.40 -21.16 -16.35
C ARG A 156 -15.26 -21.67 -15.20
N PRO A 157 -15.22 -23.00 -14.92
CA PRO A 157 -16.01 -23.61 -13.86
C PRO A 157 -15.73 -23.00 -12.49
N ASP A 158 -14.46 -22.67 -12.21
CA ASP A 158 -14.05 -22.05 -10.95
C ASP A 158 -14.77 -20.73 -10.70
N PHE A 159 -14.76 -19.85 -11.69
CA PHE A 159 -15.45 -18.56 -11.61
C PHE A 159 -16.95 -18.73 -11.43
N TYR A 160 -17.57 -19.67 -12.15
CA TYR A 160 -19.00 -19.91 -12.06
C TYR A 160 -19.44 -20.46 -10.70
N ASN A 161 -18.63 -21.31 -10.08
CA ASN A 161 -18.93 -21.89 -8.77
C ASN A 161 -18.86 -20.86 -7.62
N TYR A 162 -18.16 -19.74 -7.81
CA TYR A 162 -18.13 -18.63 -6.84
C TYR A 162 -19.26 -17.62 -6.99
N LEU A 163 -19.96 -17.57 -8.15
CA LEU A 163 -21.05 -16.62 -8.40
C LEU A 163 -22.26 -16.77 -7.45
N PRO A 164 -22.68 -17.98 -7.00
CA PRO A 164 -23.82 -18.12 -6.08
C PRO A 164 -23.55 -17.62 -4.65
N ALA A 165 -22.34 -17.24 -4.33
CA ALA A 165 -21.96 -16.76 -2.99
C ALA A 165 -22.14 -15.23 -2.83
N PHE A 166 -22.66 -14.54 -3.83
CA PHE A 166 -23.02 -13.13 -3.86
C PHE A 166 -24.52 -12.98 -4.09
#